data_305f4e388c241a8bace911e8331078f1
#
_entry.id   305f4e388c241a8bace911e8331078f1
#
_cell.length_a   1.000
_cell.length_b   1.000
_cell.length_c   1.000
_cell.angle_alpha   90.00
_cell.angle_beta   90.00
_cell.angle_gamma   90.00
#
_symmetry.space_group_name_H-M   'P 1'
#
loop_
_entity.id
_entity.type
_entity.pdbx_description
1 polymer ?
#
loop_
_entity_poly.entity_id
_entity_poly.type
_entity_poly.pdbx_seq_one_letter_code
_entity_poly.pdbx_strand_id
1 'polypeptide(L)'
;MKIASMLLTSLLFVGSIAPANAVVLRGMVTQVRDGRTVVVFSGGRNFTVCLVGVDAPELQQDFGDASRQHLAYLVLDKAVEVEFSQLQGDHVVGKVISNKLDIGLQVIRDGAAWNDKTSGLSLSEIERNVYAEAEQLARNELRGLWQDGTPMPPWEWRRAQAAKHAPQTTYKSGSGRGLQTEDLVLARRAPVGQTTLDSKGVRSLAKPTAKPFNTPGHDADFRAYLKQDRISIVYFYANWCPACRRLTPIMDEVNARVPDMQVVFMDIDDWNTPVAQQHGISFVPYLKIYDKNGNLVADGKTAKAWLQQSMSERK
;
A
#
# COMPACT_ATOMS: atom_id res chain seq x y z
N MET A 1 15.88 -50.40 58.77
CA MET A 1 16.69 -49.75 57.71
C MET A 1 15.73 -49.08 56.75
N LYS A 2 15.59 -47.76 56.81
CA LYS A 2 14.77 -46.95 55.86
C LYS A 2 15.73 -46.20 54.95
N ILE A 3 15.72 -46.50 53.63
CA ILE A 3 16.50 -45.84 52.61
C ILE A 3 15.65 -44.69 52.11
N ALA A 4 16.07 -43.46 52.38
CA ALA A 4 15.46 -42.23 51.84
C ALA A 4 16.00 -41.98 50.44
N SER A 5 15.12 -42.03 49.46
CA SER A 5 15.43 -41.67 48.06
C SER A 5 15.38 -40.14 47.89
N MET A 6 16.53 -39.55 47.62
CA MET A 6 16.67 -38.14 47.40
C MET A 6 16.50 -37.85 45.88
N LEU A 7 15.32 -37.35 45.47
CA LEU A 7 15.07 -36.89 44.13
C LEU A 7 15.72 -35.52 43.92
N LEU A 8 16.77 -35.50 43.10
CA LEU A 8 17.46 -34.29 42.65
C LEU A 8 16.69 -33.69 41.48
N THR A 9 15.85 -32.70 41.73
CA THR A 9 15.20 -31.90 40.68
C THR A 9 16.20 -30.87 40.11
N SER A 10 16.77 -31.17 38.94
CA SER A 10 17.58 -30.20 38.19
C SER A 10 16.66 -29.19 37.51
N LEU A 11 16.65 -27.96 38.00
CA LEU A 11 15.97 -26.81 37.41
C LEU A 11 16.77 -26.38 36.19
N LEU A 12 16.30 -26.71 34.98
CA LEU A 12 16.82 -26.19 33.74
C LEU A 12 16.49 -24.68 33.64
N PHE A 13 17.49 -23.85 33.92
CA PHE A 13 17.44 -22.41 33.67
C PHE A 13 17.53 -22.23 32.17
N VAL A 14 16.40 -22.08 31.47
CA VAL A 14 16.38 -21.61 30.08
C VAL A 14 16.70 -20.13 30.12
N GLY A 15 17.99 -19.80 30.02
CA GLY A 15 18.44 -18.44 29.85
C GLY A 15 17.87 -17.88 28.55
N SER A 16 17.02 -16.87 28.64
CA SER A 16 16.63 -16.06 27.47
C SER A 16 17.90 -15.43 26.90
N ILE A 17 18.33 -15.93 25.74
CA ILE A 17 19.37 -15.28 24.95
C ILE A 17 18.69 -14.06 24.34
N ALA A 18 18.85 -12.91 24.98
CA ALA A 18 18.53 -11.62 24.36
C ALA A 18 19.41 -11.46 23.11
N PRO A 19 18.86 -11.04 21.95
CA PRO A 19 19.69 -10.77 20.78
C PRO A 19 20.71 -9.70 21.14
N ALA A 20 21.98 -9.99 20.89
CA ALA A 20 23.09 -9.09 21.18
C ALA A 20 22.92 -7.81 20.37
N ASN A 21 22.83 -6.65 21.07
CA ASN A 21 23.07 -5.29 20.59
C ASN A 21 22.07 -4.65 19.62
N ALA A 22 20.76 -4.83 19.77
CA ALA A 22 19.82 -3.91 19.15
C ALA A 22 19.88 -2.56 19.91
N VAL A 23 20.27 -1.49 19.22
CA VAL A 23 20.18 -0.12 19.74
C VAL A 23 18.75 0.37 19.53
N VAL A 24 18.16 1.00 20.55
CA VAL A 24 16.80 1.55 20.47
C VAL A 24 16.87 3.07 20.47
N LEU A 25 16.40 3.70 19.39
CA LEU A 25 16.18 5.14 19.29
C LEU A 25 14.72 5.42 19.62
N ARG A 26 14.45 6.32 20.59
CA ARG A 26 13.10 6.78 20.92
C ARG A 26 12.94 8.23 20.51
N GLY A 27 11.86 8.54 19.79
CA GLY A 27 11.62 9.89 19.30
C GLY A 27 10.21 10.07 18.74
N MET A 28 10.00 11.22 18.12
CA MET A 28 8.75 11.57 17.46
C MET A 28 8.97 11.65 15.95
N VAL A 29 8.07 11.10 15.17
CA VAL A 29 8.10 11.25 13.71
C VAL A 29 7.64 12.65 13.35
N THR A 30 8.53 13.43 12.72
CA THR A 30 8.26 14.81 12.31
C THR A 30 8.01 14.96 10.83
N GLN A 31 8.39 13.95 10.03
CA GLN A 31 8.17 13.96 8.57
C GLN A 31 8.10 12.53 8.04
N VAL A 32 7.28 12.32 7.01
CA VAL A 32 7.28 11.12 6.17
C VAL A 32 7.69 11.51 4.76
N ARG A 33 8.82 10.97 4.28
CA ARG A 33 9.40 11.34 2.99
C ARG A 33 8.80 10.56 1.83
N ASP A 34 8.62 9.26 2.03
CA ASP A 34 8.04 8.32 1.06
C ASP A 34 7.37 7.16 1.80
N GLY A 35 6.93 6.11 1.11
CA GLY A 35 6.19 4.99 1.70
C GLY A 35 7.01 4.07 2.62
N ARG A 36 8.31 4.33 2.82
CA ARG A 36 9.21 3.56 3.70
C ARG A 36 10.18 4.39 4.53
N THR A 37 10.20 5.72 4.35
CA THR A 37 11.21 6.60 4.96
C THR A 37 10.56 7.68 5.81
N VAL A 38 10.94 7.73 7.09
CA VAL A 38 10.47 8.72 8.04
C VAL A 38 11.63 9.52 8.62
N VAL A 39 11.36 10.70 9.16
CA VAL A 39 12.30 11.49 9.95
C VAL A 39 11.85 11.43 11.41
N VAL A 40 12.74 10.96 12.29
CA VAL A 40 12.51 10.84 13.72
C VAL A 40 13.35 11.88 14.46
N PHE A 41 12.70 12.77 15.19
CA PHE A 41 13.38 13.71 16.07
C PHE A 41 13.62 13.06 17.43
N SER A 42 14.89 13.00 17.84
CA SER A 42 15.32 12.39 19.10
C SER A 42 16.57 13.08 19.63
N GLY A 43 16.60 13.41 20.90
CA GLY A 43 17.77 14.00 21.55
C GLY A 43 18.28 15.30 20.91
N GLY A 44 17.38 16.14 20.37
CA GLY A 44 17.73 17.39 19.71
C GLY A 44 18.22 17.23 18.25
N ARG A 45 18.13 16.04 17.65
CA ARG A 45 18.61 15.72 16.29
C ARG A 45 17.54 14.99 15.49
N ASN A 46 17.60 15.15 14.16
CA ASN A 46 16.78 14.41 13.22
C ASN A 46 17.54 13.18 12.71
N PHE A 47 16.85 12.06 12.68
CA PHE A 47 17.34 10.81 12.10
C PHE A 47 16.44 10.42 10.93
N THR A 48 17.05 10.11 9.78
CA THR A 48 16.35 9.56 8.62
C THR A 48 16.29 8.05 8.80
N VAL A 49 15.09 7.51 8.97
CA VAL A 49 14.87 6.10 9.26
C VAL A 49 14.17 5.45 8.07
N CYS A 50 14.81 4.47 7.45
CA CYS A 50 14.20 3.57 6.47
C CYS A 50 13.66 2.34 7.20
N LEU A 51 12.40 1.97 6.93
CA LEU A 51 11.79 0.78 7.50
C LEU A 51 12.47 -0.47 6.95
N VAL A 52 12.99 -1.31 7.84
CA VAL A 52 13.64 -2.58 7.48
C VAL A 52 12.64 -3.55 6.86
N GLY A 53 13.05 -4.29 5.83
CA GLY A 53 12.21 -5.29 5.16
C GLY A 53 11.08 -4.70 4.31
N VAL A 54 11.08 -3.39 4.06
CA VAL A 54 10.04 -2.67 3.30
C VAL A 54 10.64 -2.01 2.07
N ASP A 55 10.04 -2.23 0.90
CA ASP A 55 10.26 -1.41 -0.29
C ASP A 55 8.92 -0.87 -0.79
N ALA A 56 8.81 0.44 -0.91
CA ALA A 56 7.59 1.13 -1.27
C ALA A 56 7.68 1.72 -2.68
N PRO A 57 6.55 1.95 -3.37
CA PRO A 57 6.57 2.65 -4.64
C PRO A 57 7.26 4.01 -4.51
N GLU A 58 8.07 4.37 -5.50
CA GLU A 58 8.67 5.70 -5.57
C GLU A 58 7.58 6.78 -5.71
N LEU A 59 7.82 8.01 -5.24
CA LEU A 59 6.81 9.07 -5.27
C LEU A 59 6.25 9.35 -6.69
N GLN A 60 7.08 9.16 -7.73
CA GLN A 60 6.67 9.32 -9.13
C GLN A 60 6.07 8.06 -9.73
N GLN A 61 6.07 6.95 -9.00
CA GLN A 61 5.46 5.69 -9.39
C GLN A 61 3.98 5.69 -9.04
N ASP A 62 3.18 4.93 -9.80
CA ASP A 62 1.80 4.67 -9.41
C ASP A 62 1.74 4.16 -7.98
N PHE A 63 0.81 4.68 -7.19
CA PHE A 63 0.63 4.38 -5.77
C PHE A 63 1.72 4.97 -4.82
N GLY A 64 2.74 5.69 -5.31
CA GLY A 64 3.83 6.21 -4.48
C GLY A 64 3.35 7.20 -3.42
N ASP A 65 2.55 8.18 -3.83
CA ASP A 65 2.00 9.17 -2.89
C ASP A 65 0.98 8.53 -1.93
N ALA A 66 0.17 7.58 -2.39
CA ALA A 66 -0.76 6.84 -1.53
C ALA A 66 -0.02 6.03 -0.45
N SER A 67 1.09 5.37 -0.81
CA SER A 67 1.95 4.65 0.14
C SER A 67 2.54 5.60 1.19
N ARG A 68 3.06 6.77 0.76
CA ARG A 68 3.58 7.80 1.66
C ARG A 68 2.53 8.30 2.64
N GLN A 69 1.32 8.61 2.16
CA GLN A 69 0.23 9.08 3.00
C GLN A 69 -0.24 8.00 3.97
N HIS A 70 -0.29 6.74 3.54
CA HIS A 70 -0.63 5.63 4.43
C HIS A 70 0.39 5.50 5.57
N LEU A 71 1.70 5.56 5.27
CA LEU A 71 2.73 5.56 6.31
C LEU A 71 2.59 6.79 7.23
N ALA A 72 2.29 7.97 6.69
CA ALA A 72 2.06 9.17 7.49
C ALA A 72 0.89 8.99 8.46
N TYR A 73 -0.21 8.43 8.02
CA TYR A 73 -1.35 8.09 8.89
C TYR A 73 -0.94 7.22 10.07
N LEU A 74 -0.06 6.24 9.83
CA LEU A 74 0.38 5.32 10.88
C LEU A 74 1.30 5.98 11.90
N VAL A 75 2.18 6.93 11.51
CA VAL A 75 3.28 7.37 12.37
C VAL A 75 3.52 8.88 12.48
N LEU A 76 2.99 9.72 11.60
CA LEU A 76 3.26 11.17 11.65
C LEU A 76 2.78 11.75 12.98
N ASP A 77 3.60 12.61 13.61
CA ASP A 77 3.38 13.22 14.91
C ASP A 77 3.15 12.21 16.05
N LYS A 78 3.61 10.96 15.89
CA LYS A 78 3.53 9.92 16.91
C LYS A 78 4.91 9.58 17.46
N ALA A 79 4.91 9.16 18.72
CA ALA A 79 6.10 8.60 19.36
C ALA A 79 6.39 7.21 18.79
N VAL A 80 7.66 6.96 18.48
CA VAL A 80 8.14 5.68 17.96
C VAL A 80 9.39 5.20 18.69
N GLU A 81 9.55 3.89 18.69
CA GLU A 81 10.81 3.22 19.01
C GLU A 81 11.37 2.65 17.71
N VAL A 82 12.65 2.87 17.45
CA VAL A 82 13.36 2.34 16.29
C VAL A 82 14.42 1.38 16.76
N GLU A 83 14.26 0.10 16.47
CA GLU A 83 15.25 -0.95 16.73
C GLU A 83 16.16 -1.08 15.51
N PHE A 84 17.48 -0.92 15.72
CA PHE A 84 18.47 -1.00 14.64
C PHE A 84 19.82 -1.52 15.13
N SER A 85 20.62 -2.03 14.21
CA SER A 85 21.96 -2.54 14.51
C SER A 85 23.09 -1.62 14.06
N GLN A 86 22.85 -0.72 13.09
CA GLN A 86 23.86 0.14 12.50
C GLN A 86 23.34 1.55 12.27
N LEU A 87 24.19 2.54 12.51
CA LEU A 87 23.95 3.95 12.26
C LEU A 87 25.02 4.48 11.31
N GLN A 88 24.61 5.14 10.23
CA GLN A 88 25.49 5.79 9.27
C GLN A 88 25.18 7.30 9.24
N GLY A 89 25.92 8.07 10.02
CA GLY A 89 25.64 9.50 10.22
C GLY A 89 24.31 9.71 10.95
N ASP A 90 23.30 10.20 10.25
CA ASP A 90 21.91 10.35 10.71
C ASP A 90 20.95 9.37 10.02
N HIS A 91 21.47 8.43 9.23
CA HIS A 91 20.69 7.43 8.51
C HIS A 91 20.66 6.10 9.26
N VAL A 92 19.45 5.55 9.38
CA VAL A 92 19.16 4.28 10.06
C VAL A 92 18.28 3.41 9.17
N VAL A 93 18.61 2.12 9.09
CA VAL A 93 17.67 1.10 8.63
C VAL A 93 17.24 0.30 9.84
N GLY A 94 15.97 0.32 10.18
CA GLY A 94 15.51 -0.27 11.43
C GLY A 94 14.01 -0.61 11.42
N LYS A 95 13.63 -1.37 12.46
CA LYS A 95 12.24 -1.67 12.75
C LYS A 95 11.63 -0.48 13.51
N VAL A 96 10.57 0.08 12.97
CA VAL A 96 9.84 1.19 13.59
C VAL A 96 8.62 0.63 14.31
N ILE A 97 8.52 0.88 15.59
CA ILE A 97 7.44 0.44 16.46
C ILE A 97 6.69 1.66 16.99
N SER A 98 5.37 1.70 16.79
CA SER A 98 4.48 2.72 17.35
C SER A 98 3.30 2.03 18.04
N ASN A 99 3.02 2.37 19.28
CA ASN A 99 1.94 1.75 20.05
C ASN A 99 1.96 0.20 20.04
N LYS A 100 3.15 -0.40 20.16
CA LYS A 100 3.41 -1.85 20.07
C LYS A 100 3.14 -2.46 18.71
N LEU A 101 2.87 -1.67 17.68
CA LEU A 101 2.64 -2.10 16.32
C LEU A 101 3.95 -1.99 15.52
N ASP A 102 4.37 -3.06 14.88
CA ASP A 102 5.44 -3.05 13.88
C ASP A 102 4.92 -2.37 12.61
N ILE A 103 5.44 -1.18 12.33
CA ILE A 103 4.96 -0.32 11.23
C ILE A 103 5.37 -0.89 9.87
N GLY A 104 6.56 -1.48 9.76
CA GLY A 104 7.00 -2.13 8.53
C GLY A 104 6.08 -3.30 8.15
N LEU A 105 5.76 -4.16 9.11
CA LEU A 105 4.80 -5.24 8.93
C LEU A 105 3.41 -4.72 8.55
N GLN A 106 2.97 -3.62 9.19
CA GLN A 106 1.64 -3.07 8.96
C GLN A 106 1.48 -2.52 7.54
N VAL A 107 2.45 -1.72 7.04
CA VAL A 107 2.36 -1.17 5.67
C VAL A 107 2.34 -2.27 4.60
N ILE A 108 3.06 -3.39 4.82
CA ILE A 108 3.03 -4.55 3.93
C ILE A 108 1.66 -5.24 3.99
N ARG A 109 1.14 -5.50 5.20
CA ARG A 109 -0.17 -6.12 5.42
C ARG A 109 -1.32 -5.34 4.79
N ASP A 110 -1.24 -4.02 4.82
CA ASP A 110 -2.23 -3.13 4.23
C ASP A 110 -2.07 -2.98 2.71
N GLY A 111 -1.04 -3.60 2.14
CA GLY A 111 -0.74 -3.52 0.70
C GLY A 111 -0.22 -2.15 0.27
N ALA A 112 0.42 -1.40 1.17
CA ALA A 112 1.04 -0.11 0.84
C ALA A 112 2.50 -0.26 0.37
N ALA A 113 3.12 -1.42 0.58
CA ALA A 113 4.51 -1.67 0.22
C ALA A 113 4.74 -3.16 -0.09
N TRP A 114 5.90 -3.48 -0.68
CA TRP A 114 6.43 -4.82 -0.86
C TRP A 114 7.29 -5.24 0.34
N ASN A 115 7.36 -6.54 0.59
CA ASN A 115 8.39 -7.13 1.43
C ASN A 115 9.74 -7.10 0.69
N ASP A 116 10.68 -6.29 1.18
CA ASP A 116 12.05 -6.25 0.67
C ASP A 116 12.90 -7.34 1.33
N LYS A 117 13.17 -8.39 0.58
CA LYS A 117 13.99 -9.52 1.04
C LYS A 117 15.45 -9.16 1.25
N THR A 118 15.94 -8.07 0.64
CA THR A 118 17.34 -7.64 0.72
C THR A 118 17.63 -6.87 2.00
N SER A 119 16.88 -5.81 2.30
CA SER A 119 17.05 -5.07 3.56
C SER A 119 16.52 -5.84 4.77
N GLY A 120 15.62 -6.78 4.54
CA GLY A 120 15.07 -7.67 5.57
C GLY A 120 16.08 -8.69 6.15
N LEU A 121 17.31 -8.76 5.67
CA LEU A 121 18.33 -9.68 6.22
C LEU A 121 18.68 -9.39 7.69
N SER A 122 18.45 -8.17 8.19
CA SER A 122 18.62 -7.82 9.59
C SER A 122 17.45 -8.26 10.49
N LEU A 123 16.33 -8.70 9.90
CA LEU A 123 15.23 -9.33 10.63
C LEU A 123 15.56 -10.79 10.93
N SER A 124 15.04 -11.32 12.02
CA SER A 124 15.11 -12.76 12.31
C SER A 124 14.37 -13.57 11.23
N GLU A 125 14.67 -14.85 11.12
CA GLU A 125 13.99 -15.74 10.18
C GLU A 125 12.47 -15.76 10.39
N ILE A 126 12.04 -15.78 11.65
CA ILE A 126 10.62 -15.75 12.01
C ILE A 126 9.96 -14.46 11.49
N GLU A 127 10.59 -13.30 11.71
CA GLU A 127 10.07 -12.02 11.26
C GLU A 127 10.03 -11.94 9.71
N ARG A 128 11.06 -12.43 9.02
CA ARG A 128 11.04 -12.49 7.55
C ARG A 128 9.87 -13.32 7.01
N ASN A 129 9.56 -14.43 7.66
CA ASN A 129 8.41 -15.26 7.29
C ASN A 129 7.09 -14.52 7.52
N VAL A 130 6.94 -13.85 8.67
CA VAL A 130 5.75 -13.05 8.98
C VAL A 130 5.54 -11.92 7.96
N TYR A 131 6.61 -11.23 7.53
CA TYR A 131 6.55 -10.19 6.49
C TYR A 131 6.16 -10.77 5.12
N ALA A 132 6.70 -11.95 4.77
CA ALA A 132 6.35 -12.62 3.52
C ALA A 132 4.89 -13.09 3.50
N GLU A 133 4.39 -13.62 4.61
CA GLU A 133 2.98 -14.01 4.77
C GLU A 133 2.06 -12.78 4.71
N ALA A 134 2.46 -11.66 5.31
CA ALA A 134 1.69 -10.42 5.26
C ALA A 134 1.54 -9.89 3.82
N GLU A 135 2.62 -9.92 3.02
CA GLU A 135 2.56 -9.57 1.60
C GLU A 135 1.64 -10.53 0.82
N GLN A 136 1.79 -11.84 1.05
CA GLN A 136 0.95 -12.83 0.37
C GLN A 136 -0.53 -12.65 0.71
N LEU A 137 -0.84 -12.34 1.97
CA LEU A 137 -2.21 -12.05 2.41
C LEU A 137 -2.74 -10.79 1.72
N ALA A 138 -1.95 -9.70 1.69
CA ALA A 138 -2.34 -8.47 1.03
C ALA A 138 -2.61 -8.66 -0.47
N ARG A 139 -1.80 -9.49 -1.15
CA ARG A 139 -1.99 -9.88 -2.57
C ARG A 139 -3.28 -10.68 -2.76
N ASN A 140 -3.49 -11.71 -1.94
CA ASN A 140 -4.68 -12.57 -2.03
C ASN A 140 -5.97 -11.80 -1.77
N GLU A 141 -5.90 -10.80 -0.90
CA GLU A 141 -7.02 -9.93 -0.56
C GLU A 141 -7.13 -8.69 -1.43
N LEU A 142 -6.25 -8.53 -2.42
CA LEU A 142 -6.23 -7.38 -3.32
C LEU A 142 -6.19 -6.04 -2.58
N ARG A 143 -5.42 -5.96 -1.49
CA ARG A 143 -5.30 -4.74 -0.68
C ARG A 143 -4.36 -3.73 -1.35
N GLY A 144 -4.66 -2.45 -1.17
CA GLY A 144 -3.78 -1.37 -1.58
C GLY A 144 -3.30 -1.47 -3.02
N LEU A 145 -1.99 -1.52 -3.23
CA LEU A 145 -1.35 -1.62 -4.55
C LEU A 145 -1.70 -2.91 -5.32
N TRP A 146 -2.17 -3.97 -4.63
CA TRP A 146 -2.52 -5.25 -5.26
C TRP A 146 -3.91 -5.29 -5.90
N GLN A 147 -4.68 -4.20 -5.79
CA GLN A 147 -6.05 -4.14 -6.33
C GLN A 147 -6.11 -4.27 -7.85
N ASP A 148 -5.09 -3.80 -8.55
CA ASP A 148 -5.06 -3.75 -10.02
C ASP A 148 -4.21 -4.86 -10.65
N GLY A 149 -4.01 -5.98 -9.95
CA GLY A 149 -3.28 -7.14 -10.46
C GLY A 149 -1.81 -7.17 -10.04
N THR A 150 -0.88 -7.09 -10.99
CA THR A 150 0.56 -7.13 -10.74
C THR A 150 1.17 -5.74 -10.91
N PRO A 151 1.23 -4.91 -9.86
CA PRO A 151 1.88 -3.61 -9.93
C PRO A 151 3.38 -3.77 -10.15
N MET A 152 3.98 -2.82 -10.89
CA MET A 152 5.42 -2.81 -11.12
C MET A 152 6.17 -2.64 -9.80
N PRO A 153 7.09 -3.53 -9.42
CA PRO A 153 7.86 -3.37 -8.19
C PRO A 153 8.78 -2.13 -8.23
N PRO A 154 9.05 -1.48 -7.08
CA PRO A 154 9.88 -0.28 -7.04
C PRO A 154 11.31 -0.51 -7.56
N TRP A 155 11.91 -1.68 -7.34
CA TRP A 155 13.23 -2.01 -7.89
C TRP A 155 13.26 -2.14 -9.40
N GLU A 156 12.19 -2.59 -10.04
CA GLU A 156 12.06 -2.61 -11.50
C GLU A 156 11.84 -1.21 -12.05
N TRP A 157 11.02 -0.42 -11.38
CA TRP A 157 10.80 0.98 -11.75
C TRP A 157 12.11 1.78 -11.68
N ARG A 158 12.88 1.68 -10.57
CA ARG A 158 14.21 2.32 -10.45
C ARG A 158 15.16 1.89 -11.55
N ARG A 159 15.19 0.59 -11.88
CA ARG A 159 16.01 0.04 -12.97
C ARG A 159 15.61 0.61 -14.33
N ALA A 160 14.30 0.71 -14.60
CA ALA A 160 13.77 1.30 -15.83
C ALA A 160 14.10 2.78 -15.95
N GLN A 161 14.05 3.55 -14.85
CA GLN A 161 14.44 4.96 -14.85
C GLN A 161 15.95 5.12 -15.07
N ALA A 162 16.77 4.32 -14.41
CA ALA A 162 18.23 4.36 -14.61
C ALA A 162 18.61 4.05 -16.07
N ALA A 163 17.92 3.12 -16.73
CA ALA A 163 18.14 2.82 -18.14
C ALA A 163 17.80 3.99 -19.09
N LYS A 164 16.77 4.79 -18.73
CA LYS A 164 16.40 6.00 -19.51
C LYS A 164 17.43 7.13 -19.39
N HIS A 165 18.17 7.18 -18.27
CA HIS A 165 19.15 8.23 -17.98
C HIS A 165 20.59 7.75 -18.21
N ALA A 166 20.80 6.50 -18.67
CA ALA A 166 22.12 5.99 -19.01
C ALA A 166 22.66 6.81 -20.21
N PRO A 167 23.90 7.34 -20.15
CA PRO A 167 24.49 8.04 -21.27
C PRO A 167 24.53 7.06 -22.46
N GLN A 168 23.95 7.46 -23.58
CA GLN A 168 24.10 6.72 -24.84
C GLN A 168 25.55 6.85 -25.29
N THR A 169 26.39 5.93 -24.86
CA THR A 169 27.71 5.75 -25.46
C THR A 169 27.49 5.28 -26.88
N THR A 170 27.52 6.20 -27.84
CA THR A 170 27.62 5.88 -29.26
C THR A 170 28.99 5.24 -29.48
N TYR A 171 29.04 3.93 -29.36
CA TYR A 171 30.18 3.15 -29.84
C TYR A 171 30.15 3.25 -31.36
N LYS A 172 31.03 4.09 -31.94
CA LYS A 172 31.30 4.06 -33.37
C LYS A 172 31.95 2.74 -33.67
N SER A 173 31.16 1.76 -34.07
CA SER A 173 31.64 0.47 -34.58
C SER A 173 32.41 0.74 -35.89
N GLY A 174 33.71 0.57 -35.85
CA GLY A 174 34.51 0.39 -37.04
C GLY A 174 34.10 -0.93 -37.74
N SER A 175 33.98 -0.84 -39.05
CA SER A 175 33.59 -1.84 -40.02
C SER A 175 33.97 -3.29 -39.69
N GLY A 176 32.95 -4.18 -39.63
CA GLY A 176 33.11 -5.63 -39.57
C GLY A 176 31.78 -6.32 -39.79
N ARG A 177 31.62 -6.85 -40.98
CA ARG A 177 30.58 -7.76 -41.53
C ARG A 177 29.50 -8.30 -40.63
N GLY A 178 28.28 -8.18 -41.16
CA GLY A 178 26.96 -8.49 -40.71
C GLY A 178 26.68 -9.83 -40.02
N LEU A 179 25.75 -9.72 -39.09
CA LEU A 179 24.79 -10.75 -38.74
C LEU A 179 23.41 -10.09 -38.87
N GLN A 180 22.59 -10.68 -39.72
CA GLN A 180 21.20 -10.25 -39.96
C GLN A 180 20.39 -10.67 -38.76
N THR A 181 19.72 -9.71 -38.10
CA THR A 181 18.73 -9.92 -37.05
C THR A 181 17.33 -9.76 -37.62
N GLU A 182 16.86 -10.77 -38.29
CA GLU A 182 15.43 -10.92 -38.68
C GLU A 182 14.70 -11.86 -37.74
N ASP A 183 14.78 -11.74 -36.43
CA ASP A 183 14.03 -12.61 -35.52
C ASP A 183 13.53 -11.96 -34.21
N LEU A 184 13.18 -10.70 -34.22
CA LEU A 184 12.54 -10.09 -33.05
C LEU A 184 11.38 -9.14 -33.39
N VAL A 185 10.47 -9.61 -34.22
CA VAL A 185 9.16 -8.94 -34.41
C VAL A 185 8.07 -9.95 -34.23
N LEU A 186 7.64 -10.17 -33.00
CA LEU A 186 6.32 -10.71 -32.67
C LEU A 186 6.01 -10.56 -31.16
N ALA A 187 5.87 -9.31 -30.69
CA ALA A 187 5.07 -9.04 -29.50
C ALA A 187 3.87 -8.20 -29.93
N ARG A 188 2.74 -8.86 -30.02
CA ARG A 188 1.52 -8.36 -30.62
C ARG A 188 0.80 -7.36 -29.73
N ARG A 189 0.32 -6.32 -30.39
CA ARG A 189 -0.66 -5.34 -30.00
C ARG A 189 -1.91 -5.96 -29.39
N ALA A 190 -2.25 -5.53 -28.16
CA ALA A 190 -3.62 -5.49 -27.69
C ALA A 190 -4.18 -4.07 -27.92
N PRO A 191 -5.45 -3.90 -28.32
CA PRO A 191 -5.99 -2.59 -28.62
C PRO A 191 -6.17 -1.78 -27.34
N VAL A 192 -5.41 -0.70 -27.22
CA VAL A 192 -5.56 0.30 -26.15
C VAL A 192 -6.65 1.27 -26.61
N GLY A 193 -7.70 1.41 -25.79
CA GLY A 193 -8.72 2.43 -25.97
C GLY A 193 -8.09 3.83 -26.07
N GLN A 194 -8.65 4.66 -26.94
CA GLN A 194 -8.18 5.99 -27.28
C GLN A 194 -8.09 6.88 -26.03
N THR A 195 -6.89 7.23 -25.64
CA THR A 195 -6.60 8.30 -24.66
C THR A 195 -6.14 9.53 -25.41
N THR A 196 -6.85 10.64 -25.25
CA THR A 196 -6.40 11.95 -25.72
C THR A 196 -5.21 12.42 -24.87
N LEU A 197 -4.10 12.74 -25.51
CA LEU A 197 -2.93 13.37 -24.88
C LEU A 197 -3.12 14.88 -24.91
N ASP A 198 -2.79 15.56 -23.80
CA ASP A 198 -2.66 17.00 -23.79
C ASP A 198 -1.34 17.44 -24.48
N SER A 199 -1.22 18.74 -24.75
CA SER A 199 -0.09 19.34 -25.49
C SER A 199 1.29 19.19 -24.80
N LYS A 200 1.37 18.53 -23.64
CA LYS A 200 2.60 18.28 -22.87
C LYS A 200 2.90 16.81 -22.67
N GLY A 201 2.14 15.88 -23.28
CA GLY A 201 2.35 14.44 -23.17
C GLY A 201 2.07 13.84 -21.78
N VAL A 202 1.45 14.60 -20.89
CA VAL A 202 1.06 14.14 -19.55
C VAL A 202 -0.34 13.54 -19.65
N ARG A 203 -0.48 12.26 -19.25
CA ARG A 203 -1.80 11.66 -19.09
C ARG A 203 -2.53 12.35 -17.95
N SER A 204 -3.34 13.35 -18.28
CA SER A 204 -4.31 13.92 -17.35
C SER A 204 -5.38 12.85 -17.10
N LEU A 205 -5.31 12.19 -15.95
CA LEU A 205 -6.42 11.37 -15.49
C LEU A 205 -7.56 12.33 -15.11
N ALA A 206 -8.72 12.15 -15.76
CA ALA A 206 -9.88 12.99 -15.54
C ALA A 206 -10.20 13.12 -14.03
N LYS A 207 -10.49 14.35 -13.60
CA LYS A 207 -11.04 14.59 -12.26
C LYS A 207 -12.34 13.79 -12.11
N PRO A 208 -12.65 13.23 -10.92
CA PRO A 208 -13.95 12.63 -10.66
C PRO A 208 -15.07 13.60 -11.06
N THR A 209 -16.02 13.14 -11.85
CA THR A 209 -17.17 13.94 -12.27
C THR A 209 -18.29 13.91 -11.23
N ALA A 210 -18.31 12.86 -10.38
CA ALA A 210 -19.28 12.74 -9.31
C ALA A 210 -18.96 13.70 -8.16
N LYS A 211 -19.98 14.40 -7.71
CA LYS A 211 -19.89 15.22 -6.49
C LYS A 211 -19.86 14.28 -5.29
N PRO A 212 -18.90 14.42 -4.34
CA PRO A 212 -18.89 13.63 -3.13
C PRO A 212 -20.15 13.91 -2.31
N PHE A 213 -20.64 12.87 -1.64
CA PHE A 213 -21.78 12.94 -0.75
C PHE A 213 -21.45 13.74 0.51
N ASN A 214 -20.25 13.56 1.04
CA ASN A 214 -19.72 14.28 2.20
C ASN A 214 -18.91 15.52 1.77
N THR A 215 -18.69 16.43 2.70
CA THR A 215 -17.57 17.37 2.60
C THR A 215 -16.29 16.54 2.72
N PRO A 216 -15.28 16.68 1.82
CA PRO A 216 -14.08 15.89 1.86
C PRO A 216 -13.48 15.80 3.26
N GLY A 217 -13.16 14.60 3.71
CA GLY A 217 -12.61 14.31 5.03
C GLY A 217 -13.60 14.32 6.19
N HIS A 218 -14.77 14.95 6.06
CA HIS A 218 -15.78 14.97 7.11
C HIS A 218 -16.68 13.74 7.03
N ASP A 219 -17.11 13.26 8.20
CA ASP A 219 -18.10 12.20 8.25
C ASP A 219 -19.47 12.70 7.80
N ALA A 220 -20.23 11.80 7.20
CA ALA A 220 -21.62 12.01 6.86
C ALA A 220 -22.36 10.68 7.02
N ASP A 221 -23.48 10.71 7.69
CA ASP A 221 -24.33 9.52 7.82
C ASP A 221 -24.97 9.16 6.49
N PHE A 222 -24.25 8.36 5.70
CA PHE A 222 -24.76 7.88 4.42
C PHE A 222 -25.92 6.89 4.55
N ARG A 223 -26.15 6.31 5.75
CA ARG A 223 -27.22 5.32 5.96
C ARG A 223 -28.59 5.89 5.70
N ALA A 224 -28.81 7.16 6.02
CA ALA A 224 -30.04 7.89 5.70
C ALA A 224 -30.29 8.02 4.17
N TYR A 225 -29.27 7.78 3.34
CA TYR A 225 -29.33 7.88 1.89
C TYR A 225 -29.36 6.54 1.18
N LEU A 226 -29.30 5.43 1.93
CA LEU A 226 -29.49 4.10 1.35
C LEU A 226 -30.95 3.98 0.91
N LYS A 227 -31.17 3.87 -0.40
CA LYS A 227 -32.51 3.74 -0.96
C LYS A 227 -33.04 2.32 -0.76
N GLN A 228 -34.26 2.21 -0.27
CA GLN A 228 -34.88 0.90 -0.01
C GLN A 228 -35.32 0.14 -1.28
N ASP A 229 -35.30 0.77 -2.44
CA ASP A 229 -35.66 0.17 -3.72
C ASP A 229 -34.47 -0.22 -4.59
N ARG A 230 -33.24 0.10 -4.14
CA ARG A 230 -31.99 -0.07 -4.90
C ARG A 230 -30.89 -0.69 -4.08
N ILE A 231 -29.97 -1.36 -4.78
CA ILE A 231 -28.68 -1.75 -4.22
C ILE A 231 -27.83 -0.48 -4.07
N SER A 232 -27.26 -0.26 -2.89
CA SER A 232 -26.44 0.91 -2.64
C SER A 232 -24.97 0.54 -2.51
N ILE A 233 -24.13 1.15 -3.33
CA ILE A 233 -22.67 1.01 -3.33
C ILE A 233 -22.12 2.26 -2.65
N VAL A 234 -21.56 2.12 -1.45
CA VAL A 234 -20.83 3.18 -0.77
C VAL A 234 -19.38 3.08 -1.17
N TYR A 235 -18.90 4.07 -1.92
CA TYR A 235 -17.57 4.10 -2.51
C TYR A 235 -16.71 5.13 -1.78
N PHE A 236 -15.81 4.65 -0.94
CA PHE A 236 -14.79 5.47 -0.27
C PHE A 236 -13.60 5.63 -1.19
N TYR A 237 -13.24 6.87 -1.46
CA TYR A 237 -12.16 7.22 -2.39
C TYR A 237 -11.38 8.45 -1.89
N ALA A 238 -10.27 8.74 -2.55
CA ALA A 238 -9.53 9.99 -2.38
C ALA A 238 -9.03 10.50 -3.73
N ASN A 239 -8.96 11.83 -3.88
CA ASN A 239 -8.54 12.46 -5.13
C ASN A 239 -7.07 12.19 -5.51
N TRP A 240 -6.23 11.95 -4.50
CA TRP A 240 -4.82 11.59 -4.70
C TRP A 240 -4.62 10.11 -5.08
N CYS A 241 -5.61 9.23 -4.91
CA CYS A 241 -5.49 7.80 -5.13
C CYS A 241 -5.57 7.43 -6.63
N PRO A 242 -4.52 6.89 -7.26
CA PRO A 242 -4.52 6.54 -8.68
C PRO A 242 -5.55 5.46 -9.03
N ALA A 243 -5.71 4.45 -8.17
CA ALA A 243 -6.69 3.38 -8.36
C ALA A 243 -8.13 3.92 -8.30
N CYS A 244 -8.38 4.89 -7.40
CA CYS A 244 -9.67 5.57 -7.33
C CYS A 244 -9.98 6.33 -8.62
N ARG A 245 -9.00 7.05 -9.18
CA ARG A 245 -9.18 7.78 -10.45
C ARG A 245 -9.53 6.87 -11.63
N ARG A 246 -9.09 5.60 -11.60
CA ARG A 246 -9.49 4.59 -12.59
C ARG A 246 -10.89 4.03 -12.33
N LEU A 247 -11.25 3.82 -11.06
CA LEU A 247 -12.55 3.24 -10.69
C LEU A 247 -13.69 4.25 -10.73
N THR A 248 -13.45 5.52 -10.42
CA THR A 248 -14.49 6.57 -10.35
C THR A 248 -15.33 6.68 -11.63
N PRO A 249 -14.76 6.69 -12.85
CA PRO A 249 -15.58 6.72 -14.07
C PRO A 249 -16.53 5.52 -14.20
N ILE A 250 -16.11 4.35 -13.72
CA ILE A 250 -16.93 3.15 -13.70
C ILE A 250 -18.07 3.30 -12.69
N MET A 251 -17.78 3.86 -11.52
CA MET A 251 -18.81 4.14 -10.51
C MET A 251 -19.80 5.21 -10.97
N ASP A 252 -19.35 6.24 -11.69
CA ASP A 252 -20.21 7.23 -12.34
C ASP A 252 -21.14 6.57 -13.36
N GLU A 253 -20.62 5.67 -14.18
CA GLU A 253 -21.42 4.93 -15.16
C GLU A 253 -22.43 4.00 -14.51
N VAL A 254 -22.06 3.28 -13.46
CA VAL A 254 -22.98 2.45 -12.66
C VAL A 254 -24.10 3.31 -12.09
N ASN A 255 -23.77 4.45 -11.49
CA ASN A 255 -24.77 5.35 -10.90
C ASN A 255 -25.72 5.98 -11.93
N ALA A 256 -25.23 6.22 -13.14
CA ALA A 256 -26.01 6.86 -14.22
C ALA A 256 -26.86 5.87 -15.02
N ARG A 257 -26.38 4.64 -15.23
CA ARG A 257 -26.95 3.71 -16.21
C ARG A 257 -27.58 2.44 -15.64
N VAL A 258 -27.35 2.13 -14.36
CA VAL A 258 -27.90 0.93 -13.70
C VAL A 258 -29.07 1.32 -12.81
N PRO A 259 -30.33 1.16 -13.27
CA PRO A 259 -31.50 1.77 -12.59
C PRO A 259 -31.75 1.26 -11.18
N ASP A 260 -31.38 0.01 -10.88
CA ASP A 260 -31.56 -0.64 -9.57
C ASP A 260 -30.32 -0.55 -8.66
N MET A 261 -29.34 0.27 -9.05
CA MET A 261 -28.18 0.60 -8.24
C MET A 261 -28.06 2.12 -8.00
N GLN A 262 -27.43 2.47 -6.92
CA GLN A 262 -26.95 3.84 -6.65
C GLN A 262 -25.54 3.78 -6.10
N VAL A 263 -24.74 4.82 -6.37
CA VAL A 263 -23.40 4.97 -5.78
C VAL A 263 -23.37 6.19 -4.88
N VAL A 264 -22.96 6.00 -3.64
CA VAL A 264 -22.71 7.06 -2.66
C VAL A 264 -21.21 7.28 -2.61
N PHE A 265 -20.75 8.42 -3.11
CA PHE A 265 -19.33 8.77 -3.20
C PHE A 265 -18.86 9.41 -1.88
N MET A 266 -17.96 8.76 -1.16
CA MET A 266 -17.41 9.23 0.12
C MET A 266 -15.96 9.59 -0.06
N ASP A 267 -15.63 10.89 -0.12
CA ASP A 267 -14.26 11.38 -0.19
C ASP A 267 -13.62 11.36 1.19
N ILE A 268 -12.64 10.51 1.40
CA ILE A 268 -11.93 10.44 2.67
C ILE A 268 -10.93 11.58 2.85
N ASP A 269 -10.56 12.30 1.75
CA ASP A 269 -9.52 13.34 1.72
C ASP A 269 -8.16 12.81 2.19
N ASP A 270 -8.05 12.46 3.46
CA ASP A 270 -6.84 11.90 4.10
C ASP A 270 -7.21 10.75 5.07
N TRP A 271 -6.22 9.94 5.46
CA TRP A 271 -6.39 8.83 6.39
C TRP A 271 -6.74 9.25 7.83
N ASN A 272 -6.36 10.47 8.23
CA ASN A 272 -6.60 11.00 9.57
C ASN A 272 -7.98 11.64 9.73
N THR A 273 -8.80 11.59 8.71
CA THR A 273 -10.11 12.25 8.71
C THR A 273 -11.15 11.45 9.48
N PRO A 274 -12.18 12.13 10.04
CA PRO A 274 -13.27 11.47 10.74
C PRO A 274 -13.94 10.36 9.92
N VAL A 275 -14.17 10.58 8.62
CA VAL A 275 -14.81 9.58 7.75
C VAL A 275 -13.96 8.32 7.60
N ALA A 276 -12.64 8.45 7.43
CA ALA A 276 -11.75 7.29 7.32
C ALA A 276 -11.72 6.49 8.62
N GLN A 277 -11.62 7.17 9.77
CA GLN A 277 -11.56 6.53 11.08
C GLN A 277 -12.89 5.87 11.46
N GLN A 278 -14.01 6.55 11.30
CA GLN A 278 -15.33 6.05 11.70
C GLN A 278 -15.75 4.82 10.90
N HIS A 279 -15.39 4.75 9.62
CA HIS A 279 -15.74 3.63 8.76
C HIS A 279 -14.66 2.57 8.68
N GLY A 280 -13.53 2.72 9.40
CA GLY A 280 -12.41 1.78 9.44
C GLY A 280 -11.70 1.64 8.10
N ILE A 281 -11.61 2.75 7.33
CA ILE A 281 -11.02 2.75 6.00
C ILE A 281 -9.50 2.84 6.13
N SER A 282 -8.82 1.74 5.86
CA SER A 282 -7.36 1.63 5.88
C SER A 282 -6.72 1.59 4.49
N PHE A 283 -7.53 1.50 3.44
CA PHE A 283 -7.10 1.57 2.04
C PHE A 283 -8.22 2.12 1.15
N VAL A 284 -7.86 2.71 0.02
CA VAL A 284 -8.81 3.15 -1.01
C VAL A 284 -8.33 2.70 -2.39
N PRO A 285 -9.25 2.41 -3.33
CA PRO A 285 -10.72 2.48 -3.25
C PRO A 285 -11.30 1.39 -2.36
N TYR A 286 -12.27 1.75 -1.54
CA TYR A 286 -12.96 0.81 -0.67
C TYR A 286 -14.47 0.84 -0.94
N LEU A 287 -15.11 -0.33 -1.03
CA LEU A 287 -16.52 -0.45 -1.35
C LEU A 287 -17.26 -1.15 -0.21
N LYS A 288 -18.45 -0.65 0.12
CA LYS A 288 -19.45 -1.35 0.93
C LYS A 288 -20.73 -1.45 0.12
N ILE A 289 -21.32 -2.64 0.02
CA ILE A 289 -22.53 -2.88 -0.76
C ILE A 289 -23.66 -3.25 0.18
N TYR A 290 -24.75 -2.55 0.02
CA TYR A 290 -25.98 -2.74 0.81
C TYR A 290 -27.11 -3.18 -0.10
N ASP A 291 -27.88 -4.15 0.34
CA ASP A 291 -29.09 -4.62 -0.34
C ASP A 291 -30.21 -3.57 -0.29
N LYS A 292 -31.35 -3.90 -0.91
CA LYS A 292 -32.55 -3.05 -0.95
C LYS A 292 -33.19 -2.79 0.43
N ASN A 293 -32.81 -3.56 1.43
CA ASN A 293 -33.27 -3.41 2.83
C ASN A 293 -32.27 -2.66 3.69
N GLY A 294 -31.13 -2.23 3.13
CA GLY A 294 -30.07 -1.53 3.85
C GLY A 294 -29.14 -2.46 4.63
N ASN A 295 -29.16 -3.78 4.40
CA ASN A 295 -28.23 -4.70 5.01
C ASN A 295 -26.91 -4.73 4.25
N LEU A 296 -25.78 -4.75 4.95
CA LEU A 296 -24.47 -4.91 4.35
C LEU A 296 -24.33 -6.35 3.80
N VAL A 297 -24.17 -6.48 2.48
CA VAL A 297 -24.06 -7.77 1.79
C VAL A 297 -22.66 -8.08 1.28
N ALA A 298 -21.83 -7.04 1.09
CA ALA A 298 -20.44 -7.21 0.70
C ALA A 298 -19.59 -5.99 1.14
N ASP A 299 -18.32 -6.24 1.45
CA ASP A 299 -17.39 -5.26 1.99
C ASP A 299 -15.96 -5.53 1.48
N GLY A 300 -15.20 -4.50 1.15
CA GLY A 300 -13.84 -4.58 0.66
C GLY A 300 -13.67 -5.54 -0.52
N LYS A 301 -12.93 -6.64 -0.34
CA LYS A 301 -12.68 -7.64 -1.39
C LYS A 301 -13.96 -8.31 -1.88
N THR A 302 -14.85 -8.67 -0.96
CA THR A 302 -16.13 -9.30 -1.32
C THR A 302 -17.00 -8.35 -2.11
N ALA A 303 -16.95 -7.04 -1.81
CA ALA A 303 -17.67 -6.01 -2.57
C ALA A 303 -17.15 -5.90 -4.02
N LYS A 304 -15.83 -5.96 -4.23
CA LYS A 304 -15.25 -5.93 -5.57
C LYS A 304 -15.66 -7.15 -6.40
N ALA A 305 -15.57 -8.34 -5.82
CA ALA A 305 -15.98 -9.58 -6.47
C ALA A 305 -17.49 -9.56 -6.79
N TRP A 306 -18.31 -9.12 -5.85
CA TRP A 306 -19.75 -8.96 -6.03
C TRP A 306 -20.08 -8.01 -7.19
N LEU A 307 -19.42 -6.86 -7.26
CA LEU A 307 -19.60 -5.88 -8.34
C LEU A 307 -19.24 -6.47 -9.71
N GLN A 308 -18.10 -7.14 -9.81
CA GLN A 308 -17.67 -7.79 -11.05
C GLN A 308 -18.67 -8.84 -11.53
N GLN A 309 -19.15 -9.69 -10.64
CA GLN A 309 -20.17 -10.69 -10.96
C GLN A 309 -21.48 -10.03 -11.40
N SER A 310 -22.00 -9.08 -10.63
CA SER A 310 -23.24 -8.38 -10.93
C SER A 310 -23.22 -7.63 -12.26
N MET A 311 -22.07 -7.09 -12.64
CA MET A 311 -21.89 -6.42 -13.95
C MET A 311 -21.77 -7.42 -15.10
N SER A 312 -21.23 -8.63 -14.85
CA SER A 312 -21.13 -9.67 -15.89
C SER A 312 -22.48 -10.33 -16.20
N GLU A 313 -23.35 -10.48 -15.21
CA GLU A 313 -24.69 -11.05 -15.36
C GLU A 313 -25.69 -10.13 -16.09
N ARG A 314 -25.32 -8.84 -16.28
CA ARG A 314 -26.15 -7.81 -16.93
C ARG A 314 -25.76 -7.55 -18.41
N LYS A 315 -24.74 -8.26 -18.91
CA LYS A 315 -24.34 -8.25 -20.33
C LYS A 315 -25.13 -9.27 -21.12
#